data_e479ba4daf5246f6379a64508032aa07
#
_entry.id   e479ba4daf5246f6379a64508032aa07
#
_cell.length_a   1.000
_cell.length_b   1.000
_cell.length_c   1.000
_cell.angle_alpha   90.00
_cell.angle_beta   90.00
_cell.angle_gamma   90.00
#
_symmetry.space_group_name_H-M   'P 1'
#
loop_
_entity.id
_entity.type
_entity.pdbx_description
1 polymer ?
#
loop_
_entity_poly.entity_id
_entity_poly.type
_entity_poly.pdbx_seq_one_letter_code
_entity_poly.pdbx_strand_id
1 'polypeptide(L)'
;MRWLRLVIPAVFAVSVVGFAPPASADHNQDQHANMDLLVNLPNATGAVNSDIAFWGDRAYVGNYDGFRIFDISDPADPALLSDFRCFGPQNDPVVWNNLLFLAIDRTLAGPDCGSPAVPSAEPTGWEGVRIFDVSNPRAPRFIKGVYTDCGAHTITLFPKNPAQVMLYVSSYPLSPGPTCGQVRGPEAGRDPLHGVIQVIQVPVNNPSAAKEIAEPQIVYPGDPDNQFDWAEHGLGGLAGIEPAARACHDISVFVELQVAAAACAEQGQLWRIRPNGVPDTEHPIWVFDDVVDETGTTGDPSDPGVVVDFFHSATFSWDGSVVNFIDESFGDGCPPTTPAPGFTGAFPGDTGRMFFVDAATGGFLSHFMLPRPEQGAYCSAHVGNTTVSQGRDLLVNAWYMGGVDVIDFSDPTDPQEIAFYDLAPAGPTGSDNWSAYWYEGPGLGSGAFPVYGTDGVHNPATGRGFQVFSALVGNADFTLDRLNPQTQERVFGG
;
A
#
# COMPACT_ATOMS: atom_id res chain seq x y z
N MET A 1 44.93 -74.65 11.87
CA MET A 1 43.66 -73.96 12.20
C MET A 1 43.66 -72.63 11.50
N ARG A 2 42.91 -72.52 10.38
CA ARG A 2 42.73 -71.28 9.59
C ARG A 2 41.40 -70.65 9.99
N TRP A 3 41.44 -69.43 10.50
CA TRP A 3 40.27 -68.67 10.79
C TRP A 3 39.77 -67.94 9.54
N LEU A 4 38.58 -68.31 9.08
CA LEU A 4 37.89 -67.64 7.98
C LEU A 4 37.20 -66.33 8.55
N ARG A 5 37.62 -65.17 8.08
CA ARG A 5 36.93 -63.90 8.39
C ARG A 5 35.83 -63.68 7.35
N LEU A 6 34.60 -63.70 7.82
CA LEU A 6 33.44 -63.33 7.03
C LEU A 6 33.40 -61.78 6.91
N VAL A 7 33.52 -61.33 5.72
CA VAL A 7 33.30 -59.87 5.40
C VAL A 7 31.82 -59.75 4.97
N ILE A 8 31.02 -59.01 5.77
CA ILE A 8 29.64 -58.65 5.42
C ILE A 8 29.73 -57.32 4.70
N PRO A 9 29.25 -57.20 3.45
CA PRO A 9 29.16 -55.89 2.80
C PRO A 9 27.99 -55.09 3.40
N ALA A 10 28.27 -53.92 3.96
CA ALA A 10 27.26 -52.95 4.35
C ALA A 10 26.64 -52.33 3.08
N VAL A 11 25.39 -52.64 2.83
CA VAL A 11 24.61 -51.96 1.79
C VAL A 11 24.15 -50.61 2.36
N PHE A 12 24.77 -49.53 1.91
CA PHE A 12 24.25 -48.18 2.13
C PHE A 12 23.02 -47.98 1.26
N ALA A 13 21.85 -47.98 1.86
CA ALA A 13 20.64 -47.50 1.23
C ALA A 13 20.75 -45.95 1.12
N VAL A 14 21.05 -45.45 -0.05
CA VAL A 14 20.90 -44.02 -0.36
C VAL A 14 19.41 -43.73 -0.45
N SER A 15 18.85 -43.11 0.58
CA SER A 15 17.51 -42.55 0.53
C SER A 15 17.55 -41.38 -0.45
N VAL A 16 17.09 -41.58 -1.65
CA VAL A 16 16.77 -40.48 -2.58
C VAL A 16 15.58 -39.78 -1.95
N VAL A 17 15.80 -38.67 -1.26
CA VAL A 17 14.76 -37.72 -0.94
C VAL A 17 14.32 -37.14 -2.29
N GLY A 18 13.24 -37.69 -2.83
CA GLY A 18 12.59 -37.08 -3.98
C GLY A 18 12.10 -35.73 -3.55
N PHE A 19 12.73 -34.64 -4.02
CA PHE A 19 12.11 -33.35 -4.05
C PHE A 19 10.86 -33.52 -4.94
N ALA A 20 9.67 -33.41 -4.34
CA ALA A 20 8.47 -33.18 -5.11
C ALA A 20 8.74 -31.92 -5.95
N PRO A 21 8.41 -31.90 -7.25
CA PRO A 21 8.45 -30.66 -7.99
C PRO A 21 7.57 -29.65 -7.22
N PRO A 22 7.98 -28.38 -7.16
CA PRO A 22 7.12 -27.37 -6.59
C PRO A 22 5.75 -27.53 -7.26
N ALA A 23 4.69 -27.59 -6.47
CA ALA A 23 3.33 -27.61 -6.98
C ALA A 23 3.22 -26.40 -7.90
N SER A 24 2.86 -26.60 -9.16
CA SER A 24 2.49 -25.47 -10.01
C SER A 24 1.31 -24.82 -9.29
N ALA A 25 1.43 -23.54 -8.99
CA ALA A 25 0.36 -22.75 -8.43
C ALA A 25 -0.75 -22.62 -9.48
N ASP A 26 -1.55 -23.65 -9.63
CA ASP A 26 -2.79 -23.65 -10.38
C ASP A 26 -3.88 -23.75 -9.32
N HIS A 27 -4.31 -22.58 -8.86
CA HIS A 27 -5.30 -22.42 -7.82
C HIS A 27 -6.69 -22.82 -8.31
N ASN A 28 -6.96 -24.09 -8.41
CA ASN A 28 -8.34 -24.57 -8.64
C ASN A 28 -9.21 -24.49 -7.40
N GLN A 29 -8.62 -24.17 -6.25
CA GLN A 29 -9.29 -24.06 -4.93
C GLN A 29 -8.58 -22.99 -4.10
N ASP A 30 -9.31 -22.40 -3.14
CA ASP A 30 -8.72 -21.50 -2.17
C ASP A 30 -7.53 -22.14 -1.47
N GLN A 31 -6.45 -21.40 -1.34
CA GLN A 31 -5.29 -21.77 -0.54
C GLN A 31 -5.26 -20.93 0.73
N HIS A 32 -5.05 -21.57 1.86
CA HIS A 32 -4.95 -20.85 3.13
C HIS A 32 -4.18 -21.67 4.17
N ALA A 33 -3.56 -20.97 5.10
CA ALA A 33 -2.99 -21.55 6.31
C ALA A 33 -3.20 -20.57 7.46
N ASN A 34 -3.68 -21.07 8.59
CA ASN A 34 -3.91 -20.29 9.80
C ASN A 34 -4.77 -19.02 9.58
N MET A 35 -5.58 -18.99 8.54
CA MET A 35 -6.53 -17.89 8.24
C MET A 35 -7.79 -18.44 7.60
N ASP A 36 -8.94 -17.96 8.03
CA ASP A 36 -10.26 -18.29 7.51
C ASP A 36 -10.94 -17.05 6.94
N LEU A 37 -11.56 -17.14 5.76
CA LEU A 37 -12.43 -16.11 5.23
C LEU A 37 -13.78 -16.17 5.96
N LEU A 38 -14.15 -15.10 6.65
CA LEU A 38 -15.43 -14.99 7.36
C LEU A 38 -16.54 -14.51 6.41
N VAL A 39 -16.25 -13.47 5.63
CA VAL A 39 -17.23 -12.87 4.72
C VAL A 39 -16.55 -12.19 3.55
N ASN A 40 -17.23 -12.21 2.40
CA ASN A 40 -16.90 -11.42 1.22
C ASN A 40 -18.15 -10.67 0.75
N LEU A 41 -18.08 -9.35 0.70
CA LEU A 41 -19.20 -8.45 0.36
C LEU A 41 -18.91 -7.73 -0.95
N PRO A 42 -19.36 -8.27 -2.09
CA PRO A 42 -19.09 -7.70 -3.41
C PRO A 42 -19.55 -6.25 -3.54
N ASN A 43 -18.87 -5.48 -4.37
CA ASN A 43 -19.37 -4.19 -4.80
C ASN A 43 -20.44 -4.41 -5.86
N ALA A 44 -21.67 -4.05 -5.54
CA ALA A 44 -22.85 -4.28 -6.43
C ALA A 44 -22.74 -3.57 -7.79
N THR A 45 -21.86 -2.57 -7.92
CA THR A 45 -21.63 -1.85 -9.18
C THR A 45 -20.55 -2.45 -10.05
N GLY A 46 -19.75 -3.35 -9.50
CA GLY A 46 -18.55 -3.83 -10.15
C GLY A 46 -17.46 -2.74 -10.28
N ALA A 47 -17.52 -1.69 -9.46
CA ALA A 47 -16.44 -0.71 -9.40
C ALA A 47 -15.22 -1.31 -8.69
N VAL A 48 -14.05 -0.92 -9.14
CA VAL A 48 -12.77 -1.25 -8.49
C VAL A 48 -12.81 -0.77 -7.05
N ASN A 49 -12.45 -1.62 -6.10
CA ASN A 49 -12.29 -1.23 -4.72
C ASN A 49 -10.91 -0.58 -4.52
N SER A 50 -10.81 0.33 -3.57
CA SER A 50 -9.57 0.91 -3.09
C SER A 50 -9.36 0.62 -1.61
N ASP A 51 -8.85 1.54 -0.87
CA ASP A 51 -8.39 1.34 0.50
C ASP A 51 -9.51 1.36 1.57
N ILE A 52 -9.14 1.14 2.84
CA ILE A 52 -10.05 1.05 3.98
C ILE A 52 -9.53 1.90 5.13
N ALA A 53 -10.38 2.78 5.67
CA ALA A 53 -10.13 3.45 6.93
C ALA A 53 -11.12 3.01 8.01
N PHE A 54 -10.74 3.13 9.29
CA PHE A 54 -11.54 2.66 10.42
C PHE A 54 -11.72 3.75 11.48
N TRP A 55 -12.92 3.80 12.07
CA TRP A 55 -13.21 4.63 13.22
C TRP A 55 -14.26 3.96 14.12
N GLY A 56 -13.85 3.56 15.34
CA GLY A 56 -14.71 2.82 16.26
C GLY A 56 -15.17 1.49 15.66
N ASP A 57 -16.46 1.33 15.54
CA ASP A 57 -17.12 0.15 14.98
C ASP A 57 -17.44 0.26 13.47
N ARG A 58 -16.72 1.12 12.74
CA ARG A 58 -17.00 1.39 11.32
C ARG A 58 -15.78 1.22 10.43
N ALA A 59 -16.02 0.58 9.27
CA ALA A 59 -15.09 0.56 8.15
C ALA A 59 -15.62 1.47 7.03
N TYR A 60 -14.72 2.30 6.48
CA TYR A 60 -14.95 3.19 5.35
C TYR A 60 -14.15 2.64 4.18
N VAL A 61 -14.85 2.06 3.21
CA VAL A 61 -14.26 1.34 2.08
C VAL A 61 -14.38 2.18 0.83
N GLY A 62 -13.26 2.62 0.27
CA GLY A 62 -13.21 3.36 -0.97
C GLY A 62 -13.49 2.49 -2.18
N ASN A 63 -13.97 3.08 -3.25
CA ASN A 63 -14.07 2.48 -4.58
C ASN A 63 -14.18 3.57 -5.64
N TYR A 64 -13.92 3.21 -6.90
CA TYR A 64 -13.88 4.18 -8.00
C TYR A 64 -15.22 4.90 -8.29
N ASP A 65 -16.34 4.36 -7.80
CA ASP A 65 -17.66 4.98 -7.90
C ASP A 65 -18.08 5.77 -6.66
N GLY A 66 -17.27 5.76 -5.58
CA GLY A 66 -17.58 6.41 -4.32
C GLY A 66 -17.01 5.68 -3.11
N PHE A 67 -17.84 5.43 -2.10
CA PHE A 67 -17.41 4.70 -0.91
C PHE A 67 -18.59 3.98 -0.26
N ARG A 68 -18.26 2.95 0.52
CA ARG A 68 -19.21 2.20 1.35
C ARG A 68 -18.85 2.37 2.82
N ILE A 69 -19.84 2.42 3.68
CA ILE A 69 -19.65 2.42 5.13
C ILE A 69 -20.29 1.15 5.70
N PHE A 70 -19.50 0.40 6.46
CA PHE A 70 -19.97 -0.78 7.14
C PHE A 70 -19.94 -0.59 8.65
N ASP A 71 -20.92 -1.15 9.34
CA ASP A 71 -20.85 -1.44 10.76
C ASP A 71 -20.13 -2.78 10.91
N ILE A 72 -19.01 -2.78 11.60
CA ILE A 72 -18.15 -3.95 11.83
C ILE A 72 -18.15 -4.38 13.30
N SER A 73 -19.17 -4.00 14.07
CA SER A 73 -19.34 -4.42 15.47
C SER A 73 -19.39 -5.94 15.62
N ASP A 74 -19.81 -6.64 14.58
CA ASP A 74 -19.60 -8.08 14.39
C ASP A 74 -18.76 -8.29 13.12
N PRO A 75 -17.46 -8.57 13.24
CA PRO A 75 -16.60 -8.79 12.09
C PRO A 75 -17.05 -9.95 11.17
N ALA A 76 -17.79 -10.93 11.71
CA ALA A 76 -18.31 -12.06 10.93
C ALA A 76 -19.61 -11.73 10.17
N ASP A 77 -20.29 -10.62 10.51
CA ASP A 77 -21.52 -10.18 9.84
C ASP A 77 -21.56 -8.64 9.68
N PRO A 78 -20.64 -8.04 8.92
CA PRO A 78 -20.61 -6.60 8.70
C PRO A 78 -21.88 -6.09 8.02
N ALA A 79 -22.51 -5.09 8.60
CA ALA A 79 -23.73 -4.52 8.07
C ALA A 79 -23.47 -3.28 7.20
N LEU A 80 -23.90 -3.31 5.94
CA LEU A 80 -23.80 -2.14 5.06
C LEU A 80 -24.71 -1.00 5.57
N LEU A 81 -24.12 0.13 5.95
CA LEU A 81 -24.83 1.33 6.38
C LEU A 81 -25.12 2.28 5.22
N SER A 82 -24.17 2.41 4.30
CA SER A 82 -24.26 3.31 3.16
C SER A 82 -23.42 2.81 1.98
N ASP A 83 -23.98 2.94 0.77
CA ASP A 83 -23.28 2.83 -0.51
C ASP A 83 -23.44 4.19 -1.21
N PHE A 84 -22.45 5.07 -1.03
CA PHE A 84 -22.53 6.45 -1.45
C PHE A 84 -21.84 6.66 -2.79
N ARG A 85 -22.61 7.10 -3.79
CA ARG A 85 -22.13 7.32 -5.15
C ARG A 85 -21.52 8.69 -5.30
N CYS A 86 -20.23 8.69 -5.60
CA CYS A 86 -19.46 9.90 -5.86
C CYS A 86 -18.25 9.54 -6.73
N PHE A 87 -18.49 9.33 -8.01
CA PHE A 87 -17.45 8.93 -8.96
C PHE A 87 -16.18 9.78 -8.82
N GLY A 88 -15.04 9.12 -8.78
CA GLY A 88 -13.71 9.73 -8.71
C GLY A 88 -12.67 8.67 -8.32
N PRO A 89 -11.91 8.13 -9.26
CA PRO A 89 -10.76 7.30 -8.93
C PRO A 89 -9.71 8.08 -8.13
N GLN A 90 -9.04 7.51 -7.17
CA GLN A 90 -9.31 6.20 -6.60
C GLN A 90 -10.35 6.21 -5.49
N ASN A 91 -10.71 7.37 -4.96
CA ASN A 91 -11.48 7.52 -3.74
C ASN A 91 -10.81 6.83 -2.53
N ASP A 92 -9.47 6.90 -2.48
CA ASP A 92 -8.69 6.40 -1.36
C ASP A 92 -9.09 7.12 -0.07
N PRO A 93 -9.56 6.40 1.00
CA PRO A 93 -10.21 7.03 2.13
C PRO A 93 -9.28 7.21 3.32
N VAL A 94 -9.37 8.36 3.98
CA VAL A 94 -8.95 8.51 5.38
C VAL A 94 -10.06 9.17 6.19
N VAL A 95 -10.13 8.87 7.48
CA VAL A 95 -11.21 9.33 8.36
C VAL A 95 -10.68 9.99 9.63
N TRP A 96 -11.34 11.08 10.03
CA TRP A 96 -11.10 11.72 11.33
C TRP A 96 -12.41 12.11 11.98
N ASN A 97 -12.77 11.41 13.05
CA ASN A 97 -14.04 11.60 13.74
C ASN A 97 -15.23 11.45 12.77
N ASN A 98 -15.95 12.53 12.49
CA ASN A 98 -17.08 12.55 11.58
C ASN A 98 -16.73 13.09 10.17
N LEU A 99 -15.47 13.18 9.84
CA LEU A 99 -15.01 13.65 8.53
C LEU A 99 -14.35 12.49 7.78
N LEU A 100 -14.79 12.28 6.56
CA LEU A 100 -14.18 11.38 5.60
C LEU A 100 -13.55 12.20 4.49
N PHE A 101 -12.34 11.82 4.09
CA PHE A 101 -11.59 12.44 3.00
C PHE A 101 -11.34 11.39 1.94
N LEU A 102 -11.49 11.77 0.67
CA LEU A 102 -11.28 10.89 -0.47
C LEU A 102 -10.31 11.53 -1.46
N ALA A 103 -9.31 10.76 -1.87
CA ALA A 103 -8.35 11.12 -2.91
C ALA A 103 -8.96 10.96 -4.31
N ILE A 104 -8.76 11.94 -5.17
CA ILE A 104 -9.25 11.94 -6.56
C ILE A 104 -8.08 12.25 -7.50
N ASP A 105 -7.66 11.27 -8.27
CA ASP A 105 -6.53 11.34 -9.20
C ASP A 105 -6.94 11.37 -10.68
N ARG A 106 -8.21 11.61 -10.95
CA ARG A 106 -8.72 11.73 -12.31
C ARG A 106 -9.42 13.06 -12.53
N THR A 107 -9.08 13.70 -13.63
CA THR A 107 -9.65 15.00 -13.99
C THR A 107 -11.16 14.92 -14.18
N LEU A 108 -11.88 15.69 -13.39
CA LEU A 108 -13.33 15.85 -13.41
C LEU A 108 -13.71 17.26 -13.79
N ALA A 109 -14.97 17.48 -14.20
CA ALA A 109 -15.48 18.81 -14.50
C ALA A 109 -15.65 19.71 -13.26
N GLY A 110 -15.55 19.14 -12.06
CA GLY A 110 -15.66 19.88 -10.80
C GLY A 110 -15.63 18.96 -9.59
N PRO A 111 -15.64 19.53 -8.36
CA PRO A 111 -15.53 18.77 -7.12
C PRO A 111 -16.79 18.00 -6.73
N ASP A 112 -17.95 18.41 -7.23
CA ASP A 112 -19.23 17.85 -6.78
C ASP A 112 -19.39 16.39 -7.19
N CYS A 113 -20.05 15.59 -6.33
CA CYS A 113 -20.47 14.25 -6.69
C CYS A 113 -21.36 14.27 -7.93
N GLY A 114 -21.07 13.41 -8.90
CA GLY A 114 -21.75 13.41 -10.19
C GLY A 114 -21.08 14.28 -11.27
N SER A 115 -19.99 14.99 -10.95
CA SER A 115 -19.17 15.64 -11.96
C SER A 115 -18.62 14.58 -12.93
N PRO A 116 -18.79 14.76 -14.25
CA PRO A 116 -18.25 13.81 -15.21
C PRO A 116 -16.73 13.91 -15.33
N ALA A 117 -16.09 12.79 -15.71
CA ALA A 117 -14.71 12.82 -16.14
C ALA A 117 -14.55 13.71 -17.38
N VAL A 118 -13.46 14.46 -17.43
CA VAL A 118 -13.03 15.26 -18.58
C VAL A 118 -11.60 14.87 -18.96
N PRO A 119 -11.14 15.23 -20.18
CA PRO A 119 -9.75 14.97 -20.53
C PRO A 119 -8.77 15.62 -19.56
N SER A 120 -7.65 14.98 -19.27
CA SER A 120 -6.58 15.53 -18.42
C SER A 120 -6.05 16.89 -18.92
N ALA A 121 -6.19 17.17 -20.22
CA ALA A 121 -5.81 18.44 -20.82
C ALA A 121 -6.91 19.54 -20.70
N GLU A 122 -8.03 19.29 -20.01
CA GLU A 122 -9.09 20.28 -19.82
C GLU A 122 -8.61 21.41 -18.88
N PRO A 123 -8.50 22.67 -19.37
CA PRO A 123 -7.92 23.76 -18.55
C PRO A 123 -8.71 24.11 -17.31
N THR A 124 -9.97 23.73 -17.23
CA THR A 124 -10.87 23.96 -16.09
C THR A 124 -11.15 22.68 -15.32
N GLY A 125 -10.38 21.62 -15.60
CA GLY A 125 -10.48 20.35 -14.89
C GLY A 125 -10.19 20.48 -13.41
N TRP A 126 -10.78 19.60 -12.63
CA TRP A 126 -10.61 19.53 -11.18
C TRP A 126 -10.17 18.12 -10.75
N GLU A 127 -9.19 18.06 -9.88
CA GLU A 127 -8.71 16.90 -9.16
C GLU A 127 -8.40 17.34 -7.73
N GLY A 128 -8.20 16.40 -6.80
CA GLY A 128 -7.81 16.72 -5.44
C GLY A 128 -8.54 15.91 -4.37
N VAL A 129 -8.84 16.53 -3.23
CA VAL A 129 -9.41 15.85 -2.07
C VAL A 129 -10.86 16.30 -1.84
N ARG A 130 -11.78 15.34 -1.74
CA ARG A 130 -13.16 15.56 -1.33
C ARG A 130 -13.33 15.34 0.17
N ILE A 131 -14.13 16.18 0.81
CA ILE A 131 -14.43 16.16 2.24
C ILE A 131 -15.93 15.90 2.44
N PHE A 132 -16.24 14.91 3.30
CA PHE A 132 -17.61 14.53 3.63
C PHE A 132 -17.86 14.62 5.14
N ASP A 133 -19.09 14.93 5.51
CA ASP A 133 -19.64 14.73 6.84
C ASP A 133 -20.28 13.33 6.89
N VAL A 134 -19.73 12.47 7.73
CA VAL A 134 -20.21 11.10 7.99
C VAL A 134 -20.77 10.92 9.40
N SER A 135 -21.15 12.03 10.07
CA SER A 135 -21.81 11.99 11.39
C SER A 135 -23.07 11.13 11.40
N ASN A 136 -23.80 11.11 10.28
CA ASN A 136 -24.80 10.09 10.01
C ASN A 136 -24.26 9.12 8.95
N PRO A 137 -23.75 7.94 9.34
CA PRO A 137 -23.15 7.00 8.39
C PRO A 137 -24.13 6.43 7.36
N ARG A 138 -25.45 6.56 7.61
CA ARG A 138 -26.49 6.16 6.66
C ARG A 138 -26.87 7.24 5.66
N ALA A 139 -26.39 8.47 5.86
CA ALA A 139 -26.65 9.62 4.99
C ALA A 139 -25.44 10.56 4.96
N PRO A 140 -24.31 10.14 4.41
CA PRO A 140 -23.13 11.00 4.22
C PRO A 140 -23.45 12.25 3.42
N ARG A 141 -22.73 13.35 3.67
CA ARG A 141 -22.95 14.63 2.98
C ARG A 141 -21.63 15.19 2.49
N PHE A 142 -21.57 15.55 1.23
CA PHE A 142 -20.45 16.30 0.66
C PHE A 142 -20.36 17.69 1.31
N ILE A 143 -19.17 18.08 1.72
CA ILE A 143 -18.89 19.40 2.30
C ILE A 143 -18.16 20.27 1.28
N LYS A 144 -17.05 19.78 0.71
CA LYS A 144 -16.15 20.57 -0.12
C LYS A 144 -15.16 19.68 -0.87
N GLY A 145 -14.72 20.13 -2.04
CA GLY A 145 -13.50 19.70 -2.69
C GLY A 145 -12.36 20.70 -2.47
N VAL A 146 -11.17 20.23 -2.21
CA VAL A 146 -9.94 21.00 -2.21
C VAL A 146 -9.16 20.58 -3.44
N TYR A 147 -8.90 21.53 -4.35
CA TYR A 147 -8.09 21.30 -5.53
C TYR A 147 -6.63 21.05 -5.12
N THR A 148 -5.99 20.11 -5.77
CA THR A 148 -4.56 19.89 -5.71
C THR A 148 -4.01 19.76 -7.13
N ASP A 149 -2.81 20.24 -7.36
CA ASP A 149 -2.15 20.09 -8.66
C ASP A 149 -1.78 18.62 -8.88
N CYS A 150 -1.97 18.07 -10.07
CA CYS A 150 -1.87 16.63 -10.36
C CYS A 150 -2.82 15.71 -9.59
N GLY A 151 -3.84 16.25 -8.94
CA GLY A 151 -4.81 15.46 -8.20
C GLY A 151 -4.33 14.97 -6.84
N ALA A 152 -4.92 13.88 -6.41
CA ALA A 152 -4.57 13.17 -5.20
C ALA A 152 -4.68 11.67 -5.49
N HIS A 153 -3.56 10.98 -5.58
CA HIS A 153 -3.56 9.54 -5.77
C HIS A 153 -3.82 8.84 -4.44
N THR A 154 -3.00 9.15 -3.44
CA THR A 154 -3.20 8.74 -2.05
C THR A 154 -3.18 9.94 -1.12
N ILE A 155 -3.72 9.79 0.07
CA ILE A 155 -3.68 10.80 1.12
C ILE A 155 -3.31 10.16 2.46
N THR A 156 -2.34 10.76 3.15
CA THR A 156 -1.98 10.36 4.51
C THR A 156 -2.50 11.39 5.50
N LEU A 157 -3.21 10.92 6.51
CA LEU A 157 -3.75 11.79 7.55
C LEU A 157 -2.76 11.94 8.70
N PHE A 158 -2.31 13.15 8.98
CA PHE A 158 -1.52 13.49 10.15
C PHE A 158 -2.35 14.31 11.15
N PRO A 159 -2.69 13.75 12.33
CA PRO A 159 -3.44 14.46 13.37
C PRO A 159 -2.52 15.42 14.12
N LYS A 160 -2.41 16.66 13.62
CA LYS A 160 -1.56 17.68 14.25
C LYS A 160 -1.98 18.00 15.69
N ASN A 161 -3.28 18.05 15.91
CA ASN A 161 -3.92 18.20 17.23
C ASN A 161 -5.43 17.93 17.10
N PRO A 162 -6.20 17.82 18.19
CA PRO A 162 -7.62 17.50 18.13
C PRO A 162 -8.49 18.46 17.28
N ALA A 163 -8.02 19.70 17.07
CA ALA A 163 -8.76 20.71 16.29
C ALA A 163 -8.32 20.82 14.83
N GLN A 164 -7.24 20.14 14.45
CA GLN A 164 -6.59 20.28 13.15
C GLN A 164 -5.96 18.97 12.68
N VAL A 165 -6.33 18.53 11.50
CA VAL A 165 -5.62 17.48 10.78
C VAL A 165 -4.93 18.06 9.54
N MET A 166 -3.83 17.44 9.16
CA MET A 166 -3.12 17.68 7.92
C MET A 166 -3.33 16.47 7.02
N LEU A 167 -3.54 16.72 5.75
CA LEU A 167 -3.54 15.67 4.73
C LEU A 167 -2.29 15.87 3.87
N TYR A 168 -1.44 14.88 3.83
CA TYR A 168 -0.33 14.83 2.90
C TYR A 168 -0.83 14.15 1.64
N VAL A 169 -0.82 14.89 0.56
CA VAL A 169 -1.30 14.43 -0.73
C VAL A 169 -0.12 13.97 -1.54
N SER A 170 -0.12 12.70 -1.86
CA SER A 170 0.78 12.12 -2.84
C SER A 170 0.08 12.05 -4.18
N SER A 171 0.76 12.48 -5.22
CA SER A 171 0.30 12.35 -6.58
C SER A 171 1.48 12.21 -7.50
N TYR A 172 1.38 11.26 -8.38
CA TYR A 172 2.30 11.13 -9.50
C TYR A 172 1.46 11.19 -10.78
N PRO A 173 1.85 12.02 -11.75
CA PRO A 173 1.03 12.23 -12.92
C PRO A 173 1.09 11.02 -13.84
N LEU A 174 0.07 10.19 -13.81
CA LEU A 174 -0.11 9.13 -14.82
C LEU A 174 -0.33 9.72 -16.21
N SER A 175 -0.81 10.96 -16.29
CA SER A 175 -0.97 11.70 -17.54
C SER A 175 -0.73 13.17 -17.31
N PRO A 176 0.35 13.76 -17.86
CA PRO A 176 0.58 15.18 -17.78
C PRO A 176 -0.61 15.96 -18.34
N GLY A 177 -1.08 16.93 -17.58
CA GLY A 177 -2.20 17.79 -17.94
C GLY A 177 -2.07 19.19 -17.37
N PRO A 178 -2.98 20.12 -17.69
CA PRO A 178 -2.95 21.46 -17.13
C PRO A 178 -3.19 21.50 -15.63
N THR A 179 -3.77 20.45 -15.05
CA THR A 179 -3.93 20.30 -13.60
C THR A 179 -2.62 19.94 -12.91
N CYS A 180 -1.57 19.58 -13.65
CA CYS A 180 -0.25 19.23 -13.13
C CYS A 180 0.78 20.36 -13.23
N GLY A 181 0.38 21.60 -13.34
CA GLY A 181 1.29 22.75 -13.34
C GLY A 181 2.36 22.75 -14.43
N GLN A 182 2.09 22.15 -15.58
CA GLN A 182 3.07 21.63 -16.54
C GLN A 182 3.80 22.66 -17.36
N VAL A 183 5.13 22.59 -17.37
CA VAL A 183 5.94 23.01 -18.52
C VAL A 183 6.12 21.81 -19.45
N ARG A 184 5.46 21.78 -20.61
CA ARG A 184 5.69 20.79 -21.67
C ARG A 184 6.76 21.28 -22.64
N GLY A 185 7.58 20.39 -23.11
CA GLY A 185 8.58 20.66 -24.14
C GLY A 185 9.96 20.12 -23.77
N PRO A 186 11.04 20.62 -24.43
CA PRO A 186 12.39 20.17 -24.17
C PRO A 186 12.89 20.39 -22.73
N GLU A 187 12.20 21.20 -21.96
CA GLU A 187 12.48 21.44 -20.54
C GLU A 187 11.70 20.47 -19.62
N ALA A 188 10.79 19.69 -20.17
CA ALA A 188 9.95 18.75 -19.40
C ALA A 188 10.77 17.67 -18.67
N GLY A 189 11.97 17.34 -19.17
CA GLY A 189 12.88 16.43 -18.49
C GLY A 189 13.79 17.08 -17.46
N ARG A 190 13.66 18.38 -17.18
CA ARG A 190 14.50 19.10 -16.22
C ARG A 190 13.75 19.61 -15.00
N ASP A 191 12.47 19.75 -15.12
CA ASP A 191 11.59 20.12 -14.03
C ASP A 191 10.69 18.92 -13.78
N PRO A 192 10.94 18.14 -12.73
CA PRO A 192 10.13 16.96 -12.46
C PRO A 192 8.69 17.39 -12.34
N LEU A 193 7.87 16.79 -13.14
CA LEU A 193 6.45 16.98 -13.07
C LEU A 193 6.02 16.62 -11.65
N HIS A 194 5.67 17.64 -10.85
CA HIS A 194 5.10 17.43 -9.54
C HIS A 194 6.00 16.74 -8.49
N GLY A 195 7.27 17.11 -8.42
CA GLY A 195 8.21 16.67 -7.36
C GLY A 195 7.91 17.30 -5.99
N VAL A 196 6.65 17.34 -5.58
CA VAL A 196 6.19 17.98 -4.34
C VAL A 196 5.21 17.07 -3.60
N ILE A 197 4.99 17.38 -2.33
CA ILE A 197 3.87 16.88 -1.54
C ILE A 197 2.97 18.05 -1.23
N GLN A 198 1.71 17.94 -1.54
CA GLN A 198 0.75 18.99 -1.18
C GLN A 198 0.21 18.76 0.22
N VAL A 199 0.22 19.79 1.04
CA VAL A 199 -0.22 19.71 2.43
C VAL A 199 -1.50 20.50 2.61
N ILE A 200 -2.60 19.79 2.83
CA ILE A 200 -3.91 20.38 3.11
C ILE A 200 -4.12 20.46 4.62
N GLN A 201 -4.44 21.64 5.11
CA GLN A 201 -4.86 21.86 6.50
C GLN A 201 -6.38 21.83 6.59
N VAL A 202 -6.89 20.99 7.50
CA VAL A 202 -8.33 20.87 7.76
C VAL A 202 -8.63 21.26 9.20
N PRO A 203 -9.33 22.38 9.44
CA PRO A 203 -9.92 22.68 10.75
C PRO A 203 -11.10 21.75 11.03
N VAL A 204 -10.99 20.87 12.03
CA VAL A 204 -11.99 19.83 12.30
C VAL A 204 -13.39 20.41 12.58
N ASN A 205 -13.47 21.53 13.30
CA ASN A 205 -14.73 22.19 13.61
C ASN A 205 -15.28 23.09 12.48
N ASN A 206 -14.51 23.29 11.41
CA ASN A 206 -14.93 24.07 10.23
C ASN A 206 -14.27 23.50 8.96
N PRO A 207 -14.63 22.27 8.55
CA PRO A 207 -13.98 21.60 7.43
C PRO A 207 -14.15 22.32 6.09
N SER A 208 -15.16 23.17 5.95
CA SER A 208 -15.32 24.02 4.76
C SER A 208 -14.19 25.05 4.59
N ALA A 209 -13.42 25.35 5.65
CA ALA A 209 -12.23 26.19 5.60
C ALA A 209 -10.94 25.42 5.24
N ALA A 210 -11.05 24.15 4.92
CA ALA A 210 -9.90 23.34 4.47
C ALA A 210 -9.23 23.99 3.26
N LYS A 211 -7.92 23.96 3.23
CA LYS A 211 -7.11 24.54 2.14
C LYS A 211 -5.71 23.95 2.12
N GLU A 212 -5.12 23.95 0.98
CA GLU A 212 -3.70 23.74 0.84
C GLU A 212 -2.91 24.88 1.51
N ILE A 213 -1.82 24.56 2.17
CA ILE A 213 -0.99 25.52 2.90
C ILE A 213 0.50 25.45 2.55
N ALA A 214 0.97 24.37 1.93
CA ALA A 214 2.35 24.17 1.56
C ALA A 214 2.50 23.11 0.47
N GLU A 215 3.57 23.24 -0.30
CA GLU A 215 4.02 22.29 -1.32
C GLU A 215 5.55 22.08 -1.17
N PRO A 216 5.99 21.37 -0.10
CA PRO A 216 7.41 21.09 0.07
C PRO A 216 7.93 20.21 -1.07
N GLN A 217 9.09 20.60 -1.62
CA GLN A 217 9.73 19.88 -2.71
C GLN A 217 10.44 18.64 -2.21
N ILE A 218 10.30 17.55 -2.97
CA ILE A 218 11.04 16.31 -2.71
C ILE A 218 12.44 16.47 -3.31
N VAL A 219 13.46 16.14 -2.55
CA VAL A 219 14.85 16.12 -2.98
C VAL A 219 15.32 14.67 -3.02
N TYR A 220 16.07 14.32 -4.06
CA TYR A 220 16.68 13.00 -4.24
C TYR A 220 18.19 13.11 -4.03
N PRO A 221 18.68 12.97 -2.79
CA PRO A 221 20.10 13.03 -2.50
C PRO A 221 20.82 11.84 -3.15
N GLY A 222 21.94 12.11 -3.82
CA GLY A 222 22.71 11.04 -4.49
C GLY A 222 22.45 10.94 -5.98
N ASP A 223 21.29 11.37 -6.45
CA ASP A 223 20.99 11.47 -7.88
C ASP A 223 21.52 12.81 -8.45
N PRO A 224 22.62 12.80 -9.24
CA PRO A 224 23.26 14.03 -9.73
C PRO A 224 22.37 14.84 -10.66
N ASP A 225 21.46 14.17 -11.36
CA ASP A 225 20.53 14.82 -12.29
C ASP A 225 19.21 15.13 -11.61
N ASN A 226 19.06 14.62 -10.38
CA ASN A 226 17.83 14.71 -9.62
C ASN A 226 16.63 14.26 -10.49
N GLN A 227 16.75 13.19 -11.25
CA GLN A 227 15.75 12.67 -12.18
C GLN A 227 15.61 11.16 -12.02
N PHE A 228 14.38 10.72 -11.91
CA PHE A 228 14.01 9.32 -12.04
C PHE A 228 14.11 8.91 -13.52
N ASP A 229 14.91 7.93 -13.83
CA ASP A 229 14.97 7.38 -15.19
C ASP A 229 14.14 6.08 -15.29
N TRP A 230 12.89 6.23 -15.69
CA TRP A 230 12.00 5.11 -15.96
C TRP A 230 12.59 4.07 -16.94
N ALA A 231 13.55 4.50 -17.77
CA ALA A 231 14.17 3.60 -18.74
C ALA A 231 15.22 2.70 -18.06
N GLU A 232 15.90 3.18 -17.03
CA GLU A 232 16.85 2.40 -16.23
C GLU A 232 16.13 1.34 -15.40
N HIS A 233 14.92 1.63 -14.92
CA HIS A 233 14.10 0.71 -14.12
C HIS A 233 13.12 -0.15 -14.94
N GLY A 234 13.33 -0.27 -16.24
CA GLY A 234 12.49 -1.11 -17.08
C GLY A 234 11.09 -0.57 -17.36
N LEU A 235 10.70 0.55 -16.75
CA LEU A 235 9.38 1.17 -16.90
C LEU A 235 9.25 2.09 -18.13
N GLY A 236 10.32 2.25 -18.93
CA GLY A 236 10.36 3.08 -20.15
C GLY A 236 9.37 2.71 -21.26
N GLY A 237 8.49 1.75 -21.01
CA GLY A 237 7.49 1.28 -21.95
C GLY A 237 6.05 1.67 -21.65
N LEU A 238 5.79 2.39 -20.60
CA LEU A 238 4.49 3.03 -20.41
C LEU A 238 4.36 4.17 -21.42
N ALA A 239 3.98 3.82 -22.67
CA ALA A 239 3.85 4.76 -23.75
C ALA A 239 2.86 5.87 -23.39
N GLY A 240 3.38 7.05 -23.08
CA GLY A 240 2.61 8.23 -22.71
C GLY A 240 2.74 8.66 -21.23
N ILE A 241 3.40 7.89 -20.39
CA ILE A 241 3.89 8.38 -19.10
C ILE A 241 5.29 8.91 -19.38
N GLU A 242 5.40 10.22 -19.49
CA GLU A 242 6.71 10.86 -19.55
C GLU A 242 7.43 10.63 -18.22
N PRO A 243 8.76 10.58 -18.19
CA PRO A 243 9.55 10.44 -16.96
C PRO A 243 9.31 11.66 -16.06
N ALA A 244 8.31 11.55 -15.24
CA ALA A 244 7.76 12.70 -14.57
C ALA A 244 7.79 12.57 -13.07
N ALA A 245 8.15 11.46 -12.53
CA ALA A 245 7.78 11.27 -11.16
C ALA A 245 8.97 11.33 -10.22
N ARG A 246 9.30 12.52 -9.84
CA ARG A 246 9.83 12.77 -8.51
C ARG A 246 8.68 12.95 -7.55
N ALA A 247 7.80 11.98 -7.52
CA ALA A 247 6.69 11.92 -6.63
C ALA A 247 6.88 10.74 -5.70
N CYS A 248 6.31 10.84 -4.51
CA CYS A 248 6.13 9.68 -3.66
C CYS A 248 4.73 9.14 -3.89
N HIS A 249 4.59 7.83 -3.85
CA HIS A 249 3.29 7.20 -3.93
C HIS A 249 2.59 7.28 -2.57
N ASP A 250 3.06 6.55 -1.57
CA ASP A 250 2.52 6.63 -0.22
C ASP A 250 3.51 7.25 0.77
N ILE A 251 2.95 7.94 1.74
CA ILE A 251 3.69 8.50 2.86
C ILE A 251 3.12 7.92 4.13
N SER A 252 3.92 7.17 4.87
CA SER A 252 3.49 6.70 6.20
C SER A 252 3.95 7.68 7.27
N VAL A 253 3.07 8.01 8.21
CA VAL A 253 3.42 8.86 9.34
C VAL A 253 3.42 8.08 10.65
N PHE A 254 4.42 8.35 11.49
CA PHE A 254 4.39 7.92 12.88
C PHE A 254 4.17 9.16 13.77
N VAL A 255 2.95 9.27 14.27
CA VAL A 255 2.46 10.50 14.90
C VAL A 255 3.27 10.90 16.12
N GLU A 256 3.54 9.96 17.04
CA GLU A 256 4.25 10.26 18.29
C GLU A 256 5.73 10.57 18.06
N LEU A 257 6.35 10.00 17.03
CA LEU A 257 7.75 10.26 16.68
C LEU A 257 7.91 11.50 15.80
N GLN A 258 6.82 12.06 15.27
CA GLN A 258 6.82 13.21 14.36
C GLN A 258 7.74 12.99 13.14
N VAL A 259 7.62 11.81 12.55
CA VAL A 259 8.35 11.41 11.34
C VAL A 259 7.40 10.89 10.28
N ALA A 260 7.84 10.96 9.04
CA ALA A 260 7.17 10.41 7.89
C ALA A 260 8.15 9.58 7.04
N ALA A 261 7.78 8.35 6.74
CA ALA A 261 8.48 7.49 5.79
C ALA A 261 7.77 7.58 4.45
N ALA A 262 8.49 7.94 3.41
CA ALA A 262 7.92 8.17 2.10
C ALA A 262 8.48 7.17 1.09
N ALA A 263 7.60 6.51 0.38
CA ALA A 263 7.91 5.62 -0.74
C ALA A 263 7.91 6.45 -2.02
N CYS A 264 9.09 6.84 -2.47
CA CYS A 264 9.28 7.82 -3.52
C CYS A 264 9.89 7.19 -4.77
N ALA A 265 9.17 6.24 -5.33
CA ALA A 265 9.58 5.52 -6.54
C ALA A 265 10.90 4.75 -6.35
N GLU A 266 12.05 5.32 -6.69
CA GLU A 266 13.38 4.72 -6.52
C GLU A 266 13.87 4.72 -5.08
N GLN A 267 13.37 5.67 -4.27
CA GLN A 267 13.93 5.91 -2.93
C GLN A 267 12.88 5.80 -1.84
N GLY A 268 13.22 5.06 -0.79
CA GLY A 268 12.59 5.23 0.50
C GLY A 268 13.24 6.39 1.26
N GLN A 269 12.46 7.31 1.78
CA GLN A 269 12.99 8.46 2.54
C GLN A 269 12.34 8.56 3.91
N LEU A 270 13.08 8.99 4.92
CA LEU A 270 12.53 9.35 6.23
C LEU A 270 12.67 10.85 6.47
N TRP A 271 11.55 11.51 6.78
CA TRP A 271 11.49 12.94 7.02
C TRP A 271 11.06 13.27 8.44
N ARG A 272 11.49 14.43 8.95
CA ARG A 272 10.91 15.03 10.15
C ARG A 272 9.63 15.76 9.80
N ILE A 273 8.62 15.69 10.67
CA ILE A 273 7.44 16.55 10.59
C ILE A 273 7.72 17.80 11.43
N ARG A 274 7.72 18.96 10.79
CA ARG A 274 7.96 20.26 11.45
C ARG A 274 6.79 20.63 12.38
N PRO A 275 6.97 21.50 13.39
CA PRO A 275 5.88 21.88 14.31
C PRO A 275 4.64 22.50 13.65
N ASN A 276 4.78 23.04 12.45
CA ASN A 276 3.66 23.51 11.65
C ASN A 276 2.85 22.37 11.00
N GLY A 277 3.33 21.11 11.06
CA GLY A 277 2.71 19.94 10.46
C GLY A 277 3.09 19.72 8.99
N VAL A 278 4.15 20.35 8.52
CA VAL A 278 4.68 20.16 7.16
C VAL A 278 5.91 19.27 7.22
N PRO A 279 6.01 18.21 6.40
CA PRO A 279 7.21 17.38 6.37
C PRO A 279 8.44 18.13 5.82
N ASP A 280 9.62 17.79 6.31
CA ASP A 280 10.90 18.35 5.86
C ASP A 280 11.50 17.50 4.75
N THR A 281 10.91 17.58 3.57
CA THR A 281 11.30 16.79 2.39
C THR A 281 12.62 17.20 1.78
N GLU A 282 13.06 18.45 2.07
CA GLU A 282 14.33 18.98 1.56
C GLU A 282 15.54 18.46 2.34
N HIS A 283 15.31 17.93 3.57
CA HIS A 283 16.39 17.45 4.44
C HIS A 283 15.97 16.09 5.05
N PRO A 284 15.96 15.01 4.26
CA PRO A 284 15.66 13.68 4.77
C PRO A 284 16.64 13.32 5.90
N ILE A 285 16.12 12.59 6.90
CA ILE A 285 16.95 12.03 7.99
C ILE A 285 17.91 11.01 7.42
N TRP A 286 17.39 10.16 6.52
CA TRP A 286 18.13 9.22 5.70
C TRP A 286 17.35 8.92 4.42
N VAL A 287 18.06 8.34 3.48
CA VAL A 287 17.53 7.81 2.23
C VAL A 287 17.91 6.34 2.17
N PHE A 288 16.95 5.51 1.82
CA PHE A 288 17.15 4.13 1.42
C PHE A 288 16.98 4.10 -0.09
N ASP A 289 18.10 3.90 -0.76
CA ASP A 289 18.18 3.93 -2.21
C ASP A 289 18.42 2.53 -2.73
N ASP A 290 17.70 2.16 -3.75
CA ASP A 290 17.99 0.98 -4.54
C ASP A 290 19.10 1.31 -5.55
N VAL A 291 20.31 1.52 -5.06
CA VAL A 291 21.46 1.68 -5.94
C VAL A 291 21.94 0.30 -6.41
N VAL A 292 21.10 -0.40 -7.16
CA VAL A 292 21.62 -1.46 -8.01
C VAL A 292 22.20 -0.80 -9.24
N ASP A 293 23.52 -0.76 -9.34
CA ASP A 293 24.07 -0.56 -10.66
C ASP A 293 23.56 -1.72 -11.56
N GLU A 294 23.22 -1.44 -12.79
CA GLU A 294 22.69 -2.37 -13.79
C GLU A 294 23.50 -3.66 -13.95
N THR A 295 24.62 -3.77 -13.25
CA THR A 295 25.57 -4.89 -13.30
C THR A 295 25.39 -5.83 -12.13
N GLY A 296 24.55 -5.51 -11.13
CA GLY A 296 24.35 -6.32 -9.92
C GLY A 296 25.63 -6.45 -9.08
N THR A 297 26.53 -5.49 -9.18
CA THR A 297 27.85 -5.53 -8.55
C THR A 297 28.18 -4.21 -7.86
N THR A 298 27.28 -3.66 -7.06
CA THR A 298 27.55 -2.39 -6.35
C THR A 298 28.78 -2.47 -5.44
N GLY A 299 29.18 -3.66 -5.02
CA GLY A 299 30.22 -3.83 -4.03
C GLY A 299 29.88 -3.24 -2.67
N ASP A 300 28.66 -2.70 -2.52
CA ASP A 300 28.12 -2.28 -1.24
C ASP A 300 27.54 -3.50 -0.52
N PRO A 301 28.07 -3.88 0.65
CA PRO A 301 27.55 -5.00 1.42
C PRO A 301 26.15 -4.75 2.00
N SER A 302 25.61 -3.53 1.90
CA SER A 302 24.23 -3.18 2.24
C SER A 302 23.27 -3.30 1.06
N ASP A 303 23.78 -3.47 -0.15
CA ASP A 303 22.96 -3.69 -1.34
C ASP A 303 22.35 -5.10 -1.30
N PRO A 304 21.02 -5.23 -1.28
CA PRO A 304 20.35 -6.53 -1.26
C PRO A 304 20.55 -7.34 -2.56
N GLY A 305 21.11 -6.75 -3.62
CA GLY A 305 21.18 -7.36 -4.95
C GLY A 305 19.79 -7.61 -5.56
N VAL A 306 18.79 -6.86 -5.12
CA VAL A 306 17.38 -6.95 -5.52
C VAL A 306 17.00 -5.66 -6.21
N VAL A 307 16.31 -5.74 -7.32
CA VAL A 307 15.83 -4.57 -8.07
C VAL A 307 14.48 -4.14 -7.50
N VAL A 308 14.31 -2.84 -7.30
CA VAL A 308 13.04 -2.20 -7.00
C VAL A 308 12.45 -1.64 -8.30
N ASP A 309 11.21 -2.00 -8.59
CA ASP A 309 10.50 -1.40 -9.71
C ASP A 309 9.92 -0.03 -9.31
N PHE A 310 9.30 0.01 -8.12
CA PHE A 310 8.63 1.21 -7.66
C PHE A 310 8.31 1.13 -6.17
N PHE A 311 9.07 1.85 -5.33
CA PHE A 311 8.67 2.00 -3.92
C PHE A 311 7.31 2.68 -3.83
N HIS A 312 6.32 1.86 -3.51
CA HIS A 312 4.91 2.18 -3.53
C HIS A 312 4.40 2.65 -2.16
N SER A 313 4.65 1.88 -1.13
CA SER A 313 4.15 2.17 0.20
C SER A 313 5.20 1.97 1.29
N ALA A 314 4.94 2.55 2.45
CA ALA A 314 5.78 2.42 3.64
C ALA A 314 4.92 2.14 4.87
N THR A 315 5.46 1.37 5.83
CA THR A 315 4.77 1.08 7.09
C THR A 315 5.80 0.97 8.21
N PHE A 316 5.52 1.60 9.36
CA PHE A 316 6.39 1.48 10.55
C PHE A 316 6.04 0.24 11.36
N SER A 317 7.04 -0.38 12.01
CA SER A 317 6.79 -1.28 13.15
C SER A 317 6.09 -0.51 14.26
N TRP A 318 5.39 -1.25 15.14
CA TRP A 318 4.62 -0.62 16.20
C TRP A 318 5.47 0.18 17.19
N ASP A 319 6.71 -0.21 17.41
CA ASP A 319 7.67 0.51 18.24
C ASP A 319 8.43 1.62 17.49
N GLY A 320 8.36 1.64 16.17
CA GLY A 320 9.03 2.60 15.29
C GLY A 320 10.51 2.28 15.04
N SER A 321 10.94 1.06 15.31
CA SER A 321 12.34 0.64 15.11
C SER A 321 12.63 0.18 13.68
N VAL A 322 11.60 -0.23 12.94
CA VAL A 322 11.69 -0.71 11.56
C VAL A 322 10.75 0.08 10.68
N VAL A 323 11.18 0.39 9.47
CA VAL A 323 10.32 0.81 8.35
C VAL A 323 10.30 -0.31 7.33
N ASN A 324 9.10 -0.71 6.95
CA ASN A 324 8.89 -1.61 5.82
C ASN A 324 8.53 -0.77 4.59
N PHE A 325 9.30 -0.91 3.51
CA PHE A 325 8.95 -0.38 2.19
C PHE A 325 8.46 -1.51 1.30
N ILE A 326 7.48 -1.22 0.49
CA ILE A 326 6.88 -2.15 -0.44
C ILE A 326 7.17 -1.70 -1.86
N ASP A 327 7.69 -2.63 -2.66
CA ASP A 327 7.90 -2.49 -4.09
C ASP A 327 6.66 -2.99 -4.83
N GLU A 328 5.99 -2.11 -5.57
CA GLU A 328 4.91 -2.50 -6.46
C GLU A 328 5.47 -2.90 -7.82
N SER A 329 5.59 -4.19 -8.06
CA SER A 329 6.06 -4.71 -9.33
C SER A 329 4.95 -4.76 -10.38
N PHE A 330 5.33 -4.51 -11.63
CA PHE A 330 4.44 -4.56 -12.79
C PHE A 330 4.73 -5.77 -13.68
N GLY A 331 5.14 -6.89 -13.08
CA GLY A 331 5.46 -8.13 -13.79
C GLY A 331 4.47 -9.27 -13.53
N ASP A 332 4.55 -10.33 -14.33
CA ASP A 332 3.78 -11.56 -14.14
C ASP A 332 4.46 -12.51 -13.14
N GLY A 333 3.66 -13.06 -12.24
CA GLY A 333 4.08 -14.08 -11.26
C GLY A 333 4.65 -13.51 -9.96
N CYS A 334 4.81 -14.38 -8.96
CA CYS A 334 5.50 -14.14 -7.72
C CYS A 334 6.66 -15.15 -7.58
N PRO A 335 7.92 -14.74 -7.71
CA PRO A 335 8.39 -13.44 -8.20
C PRO A 335 8.06 -13.22 -9.68
N PRO A 336 7.97 -11.97 -10.14
CA PRO A 336 7.69 -11.67 -11.54
C PRO A 336 8.72 -12.30 -12.48
N THR A 337 8.24 -12.92 -13.56
CA THR A 337 9.11 -13.58 -14.55
C THR A 337 9.01 -12.95 -15.94
N THR A 338 7.95 -12.20 -16.21
CA THR A 338 7.68 -11.50 -17.46
C THR A 338 7.00 -10.16 -17.21
N PRO A 339 7.28 -9.13 -18.02
CA PRO A 339 6.60 -7.84 -17.87
C PRO A 339 5.08 -7.95 -18.07
N ALA A 340 4.33 -7.16 -17.32
CA ALA A 340 2.90 -6.99 -17.56
C ALA A 340 2.61 -6.45 -18.98
N PRO A 341 1.43 -6.72 -19.57
CA PRO A 341 1.09 -6.21 -20.89
C PRO A 341 1.19 -4.68 -20.95
N GLY A 342 2.04 -4.16 -21.84
CA GLY A 342 2.30 -2.73 -21.99
C GLY A 342 3.64 -2.28 -21.41
N PHE A 343 4.29 -3.10 -20.60
CA PHE A 343 5.64 -2.88 -20.10
C PHE A 343 6.67 -3.56 -20.99
N THR A 344 7.78 -2.91 -21.27
CA THR A 344 8.84 -3.42 -22.16
C THR A 344 10.18 -3.64 -21.47
N GLY A 345 10.25 -3.42 -20.16
CA GLY A 345 11.45 -3.60 -19.35
C GLY A 345 11.82 -5.07 -19.13
N ALA A 346 13.05 -5.32 -18.77
CA ALA A 346 13.47 -6.61 -18.25
C ALA A 346 13.22 -6.62 -16.74
N PHE A 347 12.33 -7.50 -16.27
CA PHE A 347 12.15 -7.71 -14.85
C PHE A 347 13.15 -8.78 -14.38
N PRO A 348 14.12 -8.45 -13.56
CA PRO A 348 14.82 -9.47 -12.81
C PRO A 348 13.78 -10.17 -11.93
N GLY A 349 13.85 -11.47 -11.76
CA GLY A 349 12.85 -12.26 -11.01
C GLY A 349 12.79 -11.99 -9.50
N ASP A 350 13.16 -10.78 -9.08
CA ASP A 350 13.31 -10.40 -7.66
C ASP A 350 12.54 -9.12 -7.26
N THR A 351 11.67 -8.60 -8.12
CA THR A 351 10.82 -7.42 -7.86
C THR A 351 9.51 -7.77 -7.15
N GLY A 352 8.77 -6.78 -6.67
CA GLY A 352 7.46 -6.95 -6.00
C GLY A 352 7.57 -7.37 -4.54
N ARG A 353 8.68 -7.02 -3.88
CA ARG A 353 9.05 -7.43 -2.51
C ARG A 353 8.71 -6.38 -1.47
N MET A 354 8.87 -6.80 -0.24
CA MET A 354 8.93 -5.92 0.92
C MET A 354 10.35 -5.80 1.42
N PHE A 355 10.76 -4.61 1.84
CA PHE A 355 12.09 -4.31 2.36
C PHE A 355 12.00 -3.84 3.80
N PHE A 356 12.71 -4.49 4.70
CA PHE A 356 12.79 -4.12 6.11
C PHE A 356 14.06 -3.29 6.32
N VAL A 357 13.87 -2.09 6.86
CA VAL A 357 14.91 -1.07 7.01
C VAL A 357 14.96 -0.59 8.46
N ASP A 358 16.16 -0.48 9.02
CA ASP A 358 16.36 0.09 10.36
C ASP A 358 15.94 1.57 10.38
N ALA A 359 14.94 1.90 11.16
CA ALA A 359 14.36 3.24 11.18
C ALA A 359 15.30 4.34 11.72
N ALA A 360 16.31 3.97 12.50
CA ALA A 360 17.26 4.94 13.05
C ALA A 360 18.35 5.31 12.04
N THR A 361 18.74 4.38 11.17
CA THR A 361 19.90 4.53 10.29
C THR A 361 19.58 4.53 8.80
N GLY A 362 18.44 4.00 8.39
CA GLY A 362 18.12 3.72 6.99
C GLY A 362 18.84 2.47 6.44
N GLY A 363 19.45 1.67 7.33
CA GLY A 363 20.19 0.47 6.92
C GLY A 363 19.26 -0.68 6.54
N PHE A 364 19.57 -1.36 5.44
CA PHE A 364 18.88 -2.57 5.01
C PHE A 364 19.02 -3.70 6.05
N LEU A 365 17.92 -4.36 6.38
CA LEU A 365 17.88 -5.49 7.30
C LEU A 365 17.60 -6.79 6.55
N SER A 366 16.54 -6.83 5.77
CA SER A 366 16.13 -7.98 4.95
C SER A 366 15.07 -7.58 3.93
N HIS A 367 14.70 -8.54 3.11
CA HIS A 367 13.51 -8.44 2.26
C HIS A 367 12.63 -9.69 2.41
N PHE A 368 11.36 -9.55 2.03
CA PHE A 368 10.40 -10.66 2.03
C PHE A 368 9.67 -10.74 0.70
N MET A 369 9.45 -11.96 0.22
CA MET A 369 8.64 -12.29 -0.93
C MET A 369 7.71 -13.43 -0.57
N LEU A 370 6.53 -13.49 -1.16
CA LEU A 370 5.62 -14.61 -0.96
C LEU A 370 6.34 -15.94 -1.15
N PRO A 371 6.29 -16.84 -0.16
CA PRO A 371 6.90 -18.19 -0.29
C PRO A 371 6.08 -19.10 -1.21
N ARG A 372 4.90 -18.68 -1.63
CA ARG A 372 3.99 -19.38 -2.52
C ARG A 372 4.16 -18.83 -3.94
N PRO A 373 4.89 -19.52 -4.85
CA PRO A 373 5.08 -19.01 -6.20
C PRO A 373 3.77 -19.05 -6.99
N GLU A 374 3.38 -17.90 -7.52
CA GLU A 374 2.27 -17.69 -8.43
C GLU A 374 2.77 -17.54 -9.85
N GLN A 375 2.21 -18.30 -10.80
CA GLN A 375 2.64 -18.27 -12.21
C GLN A 375 1.54 -17.73 -13.09
N GLY A 376 1.91 -16.81 -13.99
CA GLY A 376 0.98 -16.25 -14.97
C GLY A 376 -0.06 -15.31 -14.36
N ALA A 377 0.17 -14.81 -13.14
CA ALA A 377 -0.64 -13.84 -12.46
C ALA A 377 0.18 -12.57 -12.19
N TYR A 378 -0.45 -11.42 -12.26
CA TYR A 378 0.13 -10.17 -11.80
C TYR A 378 0.25 -10.25 -10.28
N CYS A 379 1.46 -10.30 -9.75
CA CYS A 379 1.67 -10.49 -8.32
C CYS A 379 2.63 -9.44 -7.78
N SER A 380 2.15 -8.70 -6.79
CA SER A 380 2.94 -7.67 -6.12
C SER A 380 2.44 -7.44 -4.72
N ALA A 381 3.35 -7.21 -3.77
CA ALA A 381 3.01 -6.63 -2.49
C ALA A 381 2.37 -5.25 -2.69
N HIS A 382 1.38 -4.89 -1.86
CA HIS A 382 0.71 -3.61 -2.00
C HIS A 382 0.65 -2.86 -0.68
N VAL A 383 -0.47 -2.82 0.04
CA VAL A 383 -0.56 -2.06 1.28
C VAL A 383 -1.04 -2.90 2.46
N GLY A 384 -0.61 -2.50 3.65
CA GLY A 384 -0.96 -3.16 4.89
C GLY A 384 -0.60 -2.34 6.13
N ASN A 385 -0.68 -2.96 7.30
CA ASN A 385 -0.29 -2.35 8.55
C ASN A 385 0.36 -3.32 9.53
N THR A 386 1.05 -2.77 10.52
CA THR A 386 1.69 -3.53 11.57
C THR A 386 0.85 -3.56 12.85
N THR A 387 1.09 -4.57 13.67
CA THR A 387 0.54 -4.70 15.02
C THR A 387 1.46 -5.55 15.88
N VAL A 388 1.11 -5.72 17.16
CA VAL A 388 1.79 -6.62 18.07
C VAL A 388 0.81 -7.67 18.59
N SER A 389 1.17 -8.95 18.48
CA SER A 389 0.39 -10.07 18.98
C SER A 389 1.27 -11.00 19.83
N GLN A 390 0.94 -11.10 21.10
CA GLN A 390 1.68 -11.93 22.07
C GLN A 390 3.18 -11.58 22.11
N GLY A 391 3.50 -10.29 22.01
CA GLY A 391 4.86 -9.77 22.00
C GLY A 391 5.63 -10.00 20.70
N ARG A 392 4.94 -10.41 19.62
CA ARG A 392 5.52 -10.54 18.27
C ARG A 392 5.12 -9.37 17.41
N ASP A 393 6.05 -8.84 16.63
CA ASP A 393 5.77 -7.84 15.62
C ASP A 393 5.21 -8.50 14.36
N LEU A 394 3.99 -8.15 14.01
CA LEU A 394 3.28 -8.70 12.86
C LEU A 394 2.98 -7.60 11.83
N LEU A 395 3.10 -7.96 10.56
CA LEU A 395 2.67 -7.17 9.42
C LEU A 395 1.54 -7.91 8.71
N VAL A 396 0.40 -7.27 8.53
CA VAL A 396 -0.68 -7.74 7.66
C VAL A 396 -0.54 -7.02 6.33
N ASN A 397 -0.57 -7.74 5.22
CA ASN A 397 -0.38 -7.16 3.90
C ASN A 397 -1.30 -7.77 2.85
N ALA A 398 -1.60 -6.97 1.83
CA ALA A 398 -2.29 -7.38 0.61
C ALA A 398 -1.29 -7.65 -0.51
N TRP A 399 -1.64 -8.61 -1.37
CA TRP A 399 -0.89 -8.94 -2.57
C TRP A 399 -1.84 -8.95 -3.76
N TYR A 400 -1.51 -8.22 -4.82
CA TYR A 400 -2.20 -8.44 -6.09
C TYR A 400 -2.03 -9.90 -6.50
N MET A 401 -3.14 -10.56 -6.78
CA MET A 401 -3.22 -11.97 -7.17
C MET A 401 -2.44 -12.96 -6.29
N GLY A 402 -2.12 -12.56 -5.07
CA GLY A 402 -1.44 -13.38 -4.07
C GLY A 402 -2.17 -13.45 -2.72
N GLY A 403 -3.33 -12.80 -2.62
CA GLY A 403 -4.17 -12.85 -1.42
C GLY A 403 -3.77 -11.88 -0.32
N VAL A 404 -4.02 -12.31 0.90
CA VAL A 404 -3.72 -11.59 2.14
C VAL A 404 -2.85 -12.46 3.02
N ASP A 405 -1.82 -11.89 3.63
CA ASP A 405 -0.96 -12.61 4.55
C ASP A 405 -0.72 -11.90 5.88
N VAL A 406 -0.17 -12.65 6.83
CA VAL A 406 0.37 -12.15 8.09
C VAL A 406 1.81 -12.63 8.20
N ILE A 407 2.71 -11.68 8.34
CA ILE A 407 4.15 -11.89 8.40
C ILE A 407 4.62 -11.60 9.83
N ASP A 408 5.30 -12.54 10.47
CA ASP A 408 6.04 -12.35 11.71
C ASP A 408 7.43 -11.79 11.36
N PHE A 409 7.71 -10.56 11.76
CA PHE A 409 8.99 -9.89 11.58
C PHE A 409 9.62 -9.46 12.92
N SER A 410 9.31 -10.20 14.00
CA SER A 410 9.94 -10.00 15.32
C SER A 410 11.48 -10.11 15.25
N ASP A 411 11.99 -10.90 14.31
CA ASP A 411 13.34 -10.79 13.80
C ASP A 411 13.28 -10.16 12.40
N PRO A 412 13.51 -8.84 12.28
CA PRO A 412 13.36 -8.15 10.98
C PRO A 412 14.46 -8.57 9.96
N THR A 413 15.41 -9.39 10.36
CA THR A 413 16.41 -9.97 9.44
C THR A 413 15.98 -11.31 8.85
N ASP A 414 14.88 -11.92 9.34
CA ASP A 414 14.32 -13.20 8.87
C ASP A 414 12.79 -13.24 8.99
N PRO A 415 12.05 -12.37 8.27
CA PRO A 415 10.60 -12.32 8.31
C PRO A 415 9.96 -13.59 7.77
N GLN A 416 8.85 -14.06 8.38
CA GLN A 416 8.21 -15.34 8.07
C GLN A 416 6.71 -15.18 7.86
N GLU A 417 6.15 -15.72 6.76
CA GLU A 417 4.70 -15.86 6.60
C GLU A 417 4.16 -16.86 7.62
N ILE A 418 3.21 -16.45 8.45
CA ILE A 418 2.64 -17.31 9.50
C ILE A 418 1.15 -17.61 9.30
N ALA A 419 0.46 -16.81 8.49
CA ALA A 419 -0.91 -17.04 8.09
C ALA A 419 -1.17 -16.40 6.72
N PHE A 420 -2.06 -16.98 5.93
CA PHE A 420 -2.49 -16.39 4.66
C PHE A 420 -3.84 -16.94 4.21
N TYR A 421 -4.50 -16.18 3.34
CA TYR A 421 -5.67 -16.63 2.58
C TYR A 421 -5.59 -16.08 1.14
N ASP A 422 -5.59 -17.00 0.20
CA ASP A 422 -5.56 -16.73 -1.22
C ASP A 422 -6.75 -17.42 -1.90
N LEU A 423 -7.66 -16.63 -2.44
CA LEU A 423 -8.88 -17.12 -3.06
C LEU A 423 -8.60 -17.75 -4.43
N ALA A 424 -9.23 -18.87 -4.69
CA ALA A 424 -9.16 -19.49 -6.02
C ALA A 424 -9.56 -18.53 -7.14
N PRO A 425 -8.94 -18.64 -8.32
CA PRO A 425 -9.28 -17.79 -9.45
C PRO A 425 -10.77 -17.80 -9.78
N ALA A 426 -11.39 -16.62 -9.80
CA ALA A 426 -12.72 -16.41 -10.36
C ALA A 426 -12.56 -15.85 -11.80
N GLY A 427 -12.02 -16.67 -12.71
CA GLY A 427 -11.63 -16.27 -14.05
C GLY A 427 -10.11 -16.37 -14.23
N PRO A 428 -9.46 -15.48 -15.00
CA PRO A 428 -8.02 -15.54 -15.25
C PRO A 428 -7.17 -15.05 -14.07
N THR A 429 -7.79 -14.49 -13.02
CA THR A 429 -7.10 -13.88 -11.87
C THR A 429 -7.49 -14.57 -10.57
N GLY A 430 -6.53 -14.79 -9.67
CA GLY A 430 -6.72 -15.25 -8.30
C GLY A 430 -7.32 -14.19 -7.38
N SER A 431 -6.96 -14.22 -6.10
CA SER A 431 -7.15 -13.07 -5.21
C SER A 431 -6.48 -11.85 -5.83
N ASP A 432 -7.07 -10.69 -5.62
CA ASP A 432 -6.61 -9.45 -6.25
C ASP A 432 -6.81 -8.31 -5.26
N ASN A 433 -6.09 -8.44 -4.13
CA ASN A 433 -6.28 -7.59 -2.97
C ASN A 433 -5.50 -6.27 -3.13
N TRP A 434 -6.24 -5.15 -3.03
CA TRP A 434 -5.66 -3.80 -2.95
C TRP A 434 -5.06 -3.55 -1.57
N SER A 435 -5.86 -3.76 -0.52
CA SER A 435 -5.44 -3.49 0.86
C SER A 435 -5.81 -4.62 1.80
N ALA A 436 -5.01 -4.76 2.87
CA ALA A 436 -5.31 -5.63 3.99
C ALA A 436 -4.81 -5.01 5.29
N TYR A 437 -5.69 -4.92 6.27
CA TYR A 437 -5.39 -4.32 7.56
C TYR A 437 -5.86 -5.18 8.71
N TRP A 438 -5.01 -5.34 9.72
CA TRP A 438 -5.49 -5.69 11.03
C TRP A 438 -6.17 -4.47 11.67
N TYR A 439 -7.35 -4.68 12.21
CA TYR A 439 -8.03 -3.68 13.03
C TYR A 439 -8.94 -4.37 14.05
N GLU A 440 -8.75 -4.07 15.31
CA GLU A 440 -9.62 -4.49 16.40
C GLU A 440 -10.03 -3.27 17.21
N GLY A 441 -11.27 -2.83 17.03
CA GLY A 441 -11.85 -1.70 17.74
C GLY A 441 -12.32 -2.08 19.15
N PRO A 442 -12.56 -1.09 20.03
CA PRO A 442 -13.06 -1.34 21.37
C PRO A 442 -14.43 -2.03 21.33
N GLY A 443 -14.54 -3.17 22.01
CA GLY A 443 -15.79 -3.93 22.10
C GLY A 443 -16.09 -4.82 20.90
N LEU A 444 -15.24 -4.87 19.90
CA LEU A 444 -15.27 -5.91 18.88
C LEU A 444 -14.90 -7.22 19.59
N GLY A 445 -15.76 -8.24 19.46
CA GLY A 445 -15.62 -9.49 20.21
C GLY A 445 -14.27 -10.15 19.97
N SER A 446 -13.47 -10.23 21.03
CA SER A 446 -12.15 -10.84 21.00
C SER A 446 -12.22 -12.35 20.83
N GLY A 447 -11.31 -12.90 20.09
CA GLY A 447 -11.12 -14.36 19.91
C GLY A 447 -10.61 -14.75 18.54
N ALA A 448 -10.65 -13.84 17.61
CA ALA A 448 -10.05 -13.96 16.29
C ALA A 448 -9.22 -12.70 16.02
N PHE A 449 -8.10 -12.86 15.37
CA PHE A 449 -7.30 -11.74 14.87
C PHE A 449 -7.95 -11.26 13.56
N PRO A 450 -8.76 -10.17 13.57
CA PRO A 450 -9.52 -9.77 12.41
C PRO A 450 -8.63 -9.05 11.40
N VAL A 451 -8.73 -9.47 10.14
CA VAL A 451 -8.07 -8.84 9.00
C VAL A 451 -9.15 -8.43 8.00
N TYR A 452 -9.08 -7.20 7.54
CA TYR A 452 -10.01 -6.63 6.57
C TYR A 452 -9.27 -6.35 5.29
N GLY A 453 -9.85 -6.74 4.15
CA GLY A 453 -9.24 -6.52 2.85
C GLY A 453 -10.24 -6.02 1.82
N THR A 454 -9.72 -5.48 0.73
CA THR A 454 -10.47 -5.19 -0.50
C THR A 454 -9.91 -6.02 -1.64
N ASP A 455 -10.79 -6.55 -2.48
CA ASP A 455 -10.45 -7.44 -3.58
C ASP A 455 -11.14 -7.00 -4.87
N GLY A 456 -10.66 -7.46 -6.01
CA GLY A 456 -11.24 -7.22 -7.33
C GLY A 456 -10.70 -5.98 -8.03
N VAL A 457 -9.43 -5.67 -7.86
CA VAL A 457 -8.76 -4.50 -8.46
C VAL A 457 -8.67 -4.64 -10.00
N HIS A 458 -7.99 -5.68 -10.47
CA HIS A 458 -7.79 -5.89 -11.92
C HIS A 458 -9.00 -6.57 -12.57
N ASN A 459 -9.85 -7.23 -11.79
CA ASN A 459 -11.07 -7.86 -12.31
C ASN A 459 -12.27 -7.70 -11.36
N PRO A 460 -12.89 -6.53 -11.29
CA PRO A 460 -14.02 -6.28 -10.39
C PRO A 460 -15.26 -7.14 -10.71
N ALA A 461 -15.33 -7.74 -11.91
CA ALA A 461 -16.42 -8.62 -12.30
C ALA A 461 -16.39 -10.00 -11.58
N THR A 462 -15.36 -10.31 -10.80
CA THR A 462 -15.24 -11.59 -10.08
C THR A 462 -16.28 -11.77 -8.98
N GLY A 463 -17.02 -10.73 -8.60
CA GLY A 463 -17.94 -10.77 -7.46
C GLY A 463 -17.22 -10.67 -6.11
N ARG A 464 -16.02 -10.14 -6.10
CA ARG A 464 -15.22 -9.91 -4.90
C ARG A 464 -15.34 -8.47 -4.42
N GLY A 465 -15.00 -8.21 -3.17
CA GLY A 465 -15.20 -6.88 -2.61
C GLY A 465 -14.55 -6.67 -1.26
N PHE A 466 -15.29 -6.11 -0.32
CA PHE A 466 -14.87 -5.97 1.06
C PHE A 466 -14.86 -7.35 1.72
N GLN A 467 -13.73 -7.74 2.26
CA GLN A 467 -13.48 -9.04 2.85
C GLN A 467 -13.12 -8.91 4.33
N VAL A 468 -13.52 -9.91 5.11
CA VAL A 468 -13.08 -10.04 6.50
C VAL A 468 -12.57 -11.46 6.70
N PHE A 469 -11.40 -11.54 7.28
CA PHE A 469 -10.73 -12.79 7.62
C PHE A 469 -10.50 -12.88 9.12
N SER A 470 -10.28 -14.09 9.60
CA SER A 470 -9.83 -14.40 10.96
C SER A 470 -8.51 -15.14 10.88
N ALA A 471 -7.43 -14.52 11.34
CA ALA A 471 -6.13 -15.18 11.40
C ALA A 471 -5.91 -15.86 12.76
N LEU A 472 -5.37 -17.07 12.74
CA LEU A 472 -5.09 -17.89 13.93
C LEU A 472 -3.67 -17.64 14.47
N VAL A 473 -3.32 -16.38 14.66
CA VAL A 473 -1.97 -15.95 15.06
C VAL A 473 -1.90 -15.47 16.51
N GLY A 474 -2.99 -15.62 17.25
CA GLY A 474 -3.16 -15.12 18.61
C GLY A 474 -3.92 -13.79 18.62
N ASN A 475 -4.22 -13.28 19.81
CA ASN A 475 -4.88 -11.98 19.93
C ASN A 475 -3.84 -10.88 19.84
N ALA A 476 -4.21 -9.74 19.29
CA ALA A 476 -3.38 -8.55 19.40
C ALA A 476 -3.25 -8.11 20.87
N ASP A 477 -2.15 -7.44 21.19
CA ASP A 477 -1.83 -7.03 22.56
C ASP A 477 -2.61 -5.78 22.99
N PHE A 478 -3.32 -5.15 22.04
CA PHE A 478 -4.11 -3.94 22.26
C PHE A 478 -5.26 -3.86 21.23
N THR A 479 -6.16 -2.91 21.47
CA THR A 479 -7.20 -2.49 20.50
C THR A 479 -6.95 -1.05 20.07
N LEU A 480 -7.49 -0.65 18.92
CA LEU A 480 -7.36 0.69 18.37
C LEU A 480 -8.73 1.38 18.30
N ASP A 481 -8.80 2.67 18.68
CA ASP A 481 -10.01 3.47 18.45
C ASP A 481 -10.23 3.79 16.97
N ARG A 482 -9.15 3.81 16.18
CA ARG A 482 -9.15 4.15 14.76
C ARG A 482 -7.90 3.64 14.06
N LEU A 483 -8.02 3.48 12.75
CA LEU A 483 -6.89 3.21 11.86
C LEU A 483 -7.15 3.94 10.54
N ASN A 484 -6.17 4.68 10.07
CA ASN A 484 -6.13 5.20 8.71
C ASN A 484 -4.98 4.54 7.95
N PRO A 485 -5.15 4.31 6.65
CA PRO A 485 -4.03 3.92 5.80
C PRO A 485 -2.82 4.82 6.05
N GLN A 486 -1.64 4.23 6.11
CA GLN A 486 -0.37 4.94 6.25
C GLN A 486 -0.26 5.87 7.48
N THR A 487 -1.12 5.70 8.50
CA THR A 487 -1.04 6.49 9.73
C THR A 487 -0.82 5.60 10.95
N GLN A 488 0.42 5.57 11.43
CA GLN A 488 0.77 4.92 12.68
C GLN A 488 0.50 5.86 13.84
N GLU A 489 -0.49 5.53 14.65
CA GLU A 489 -0.89 6.30 15.82
C GLU A 489 -1.16 5.35 16.99
N ARG A 490 -0.52 5.61 18.12
CA ARG A 490 -0.68 4.78 19.33
C ARG A 490 -1.93 5.16 20.12
N VAL A 491 -3.09 5.04 19.49
CA VAL A 491 -4.38 5.33 20.10
C VAL A 491 -5.02 4.02 20.52
N PHE A 492 -4.75 3.64 21.77
CA PHE A 492 -5.31 2.44 22.35
C PHE A 492 -6.78 2.64 22.69
N GLY A 493 -7.60 1.66 22.30
CA GLY A 493 -8.98 1.56 22.74
C GLY A 493 -9.03 1.34 24.25
N GLY A 494 -9.84 2.14 24.95
CA GLY A 494 -10.00 2.09 26.39
C GLY A 494 -10.95 1.01 26.90
#